data_f75c0845b31a6aea86139374921a8e33
#
_entry.id   f75c0845b31a6aea86139374921a8e33
#
_cell.length_a   1.000
_cell.length_b   1.000
_cell.length_c   1.000
_cell.angle_alpha   90.00
_cell.angle_beta   90.00
_cell.angle_gamma   90.00
#
_symmetry.space_group_name_H-M   'P 1'
#
loop_
_entity.id
_entity.type
_entity.pdbx_description
1 polymer ?
#
loop_
_entity_poly.entity_id
_entity_poly.type
_entity_poly.pdbx_seq_one_letter_code
_entity_poly.pdbx_strand_id
1 'polypeptide(L)'
;MFDFRFDIGDVSDLLGIRRVGNGRGSSFGVECPFCGDKRGKMNFCISRDGEVKNTYHCYNCGSGGNMLGLYAELRGIQGDKHGTRYHYAKKEIESRLYGGDTVDYAVELQRKKKKEREKSLKERMQLADITVINHTYRMMLDLVPLKKEHADDLKRRGLSDEQIENFLFRSTPKDTQALCRRLMKNGCILKGVPGFFVNKYGKWDLNIYKGNYGYLCPVFTADHMICGFQIRVDKPSRGRKYVWLTSANKENGVSIPACASFLGDRKATDVVLVEGVLKAIVYYALTDGKYAVVGIPGTSNYNAALKVLETLSCVKTVHEAYDMDKLLKPVCHHDCKPEQCEECRIQDGAECPVKKEKQAAIMRDQQKCKKRIQDAGYACFSFMWDKGNDGFWNENYKGIDDYVLHLRKEREHGGNE
;
A
#
# COMPACT_ATOMS: atom_id res chain seq x y z
N MET A 1 -6.33 12.46 11.84
CA MET A 1 -5.94 13.88 12.05
C MET A 1 -5.69 14.03 13.53
N PHE A 2 -4.49 14.48 13.92
CA PHE A 2 -4.20 14.71 15.35
C PHE A 2 -4.84 16.05 15.72
N ASP A 3 -5.83 16.02 16.59
CA ASP A 3 -6.45 17.22 17.14
C ASP A 3 -5.56 17.75 18.26
N PHE A 4 -4.86 18.85 18.00
CA PHE A 4 -4.04 19.53 18.99
C PHE A 4 -4.86 20.68 19.59
N ARG A 5 -4.74 20.90 20.91
CA ARG A 5 -5.33 22.04 21.60
C ARG A 5 -4.58 23.35 21.37
N PHE A 6 -3.48 23.29 20.63
CA PHE A 6 -2.61 24.42 20.32
C PHE A 6 -2.24 24.38 18.83
N ASP A 7 -1.85 25.53 18.31
CA ASP A 7 -1.41 25.67 16.92
C ASP A 7 0.04 26.18 16.83
N ILE A 8 0.54 26.38 15.62
CA ILE A 8 1.91 26.88 15.40
C ILE A 8 2.09 28.30 15.89
N GLY A 9 1.01 29.10 16.03
CA GLY A 9 1.04 30.42 16.63
C GLY A 9 1.37 30.36 18.11
N ASP A 10 0.71 29.44 18.85
CA ASP A 10 0.99 29.19 20.27
C ASP A 10 2.44 28.72 20.47
N VAL A 11 2.92 27.85 19.58
CA VAL A 11 4.31 27.37 19.60
C VAL A 11 5.29 28.51 19.31
N SER A 12 4.95 29.40 18.37
CA SER A 12 5.74 30.60 18.07
C SER A 12 5.92 31.50 19.31
N ASP A 13 4.82 31.74 20.03
CA ASP A 13 4.80 32.56 21.22
C ASP A 13 5.60 31.95 22.37
N LEU A 14 5.47 30.62 22.59
CA LEU A 14 6.30 29.83 23.54
C LEU A 14 7.80 29.90 23.27
N LEU A 15 8.18 29.92 21.99
CA LEU A 15 9.57 29.98 21.56
C LEU A 15 10.12 31.39 21.47
N GLY A 16 9.28 32.43 21.71
CA GLY A 16 9.66 33.85 21.58
C GLY A 16 9.98 34.26 20.16
N ILE A 17 9.43 33.57 19.13
CA ILE A 17 9.68 33.90 17.73
C ILE A 17 8.87 35.13 17.34
N ARG A 18 9.57 36.19 16.91
CA ARG A 18 8.95 37.47 16.62
C ARG A 18 8.19 37.46 15.29
N ARG A 19 6.93 37.88 15.34
CA ARG A 19 6.10 38.09 14.14
C ARG A 19 6.54 39.35 13.40
N VAL A 20 6.49 39.29 12.06
CA VAL A 20 6.82 40.40 11.17
C VAL A 20 5.54 40.85 10.48
N GLY A 21 5.20 42.16 10.68
CA GLY A 21 3.97 42.73 10.12
C GLY A 21 2.72 42.51 10.99
N ASN A 22 1.57 43.03 10.51
CA ASN A 22 0.29 43.01 11.24
C ASN A 22 -0.57 41.75 10.94
N GLY A 23 0.03 40.65 10.53
CA GLY A 23 -0.67 39.42 10.14
C GLY A 23 -1.51 38.82 11.29
N ARG A 24 -2.83 39.00 11.25
CA ARG A 24 -3.85 38.34 12.10
C ARG A 24 -4.64 37.34 11.30
N GLY A 25 -3.97 36.45 10.57
CA GLY A 25 -4.64 35.44 9.71
C GLY A 25 -4.20 34.01 9.98
N SER A 26 -4.75 33.11 9.24
CA SER A 26 -4.36 31.69 9.25
C SER A 26 -2.92 31.42 8.77
N SER A 27 -2.23 32.48 8.28
CA SER A 27 -0.83 32.43 7.87
C SER A 27 -0.16 33.78 8.14
N PHE A 28 1.09 33.76 8.65
CA PHE A 28 1.83 34.99 9.01
C PHE A 28 3.34 34.82 8.91
N GLY A 29 4.04 35.92 8.61
CA GLY A 29 5.50 35.97 8.56
C GLY A 29 6.14 36.11 9.95
N VAL A 30 7.29 35.47 10.14
CA VAL A 30 8.08 35.56 11.38
C VAL A 30 9.57 35.77 11.07
N GLU A 31 10.33 36.25 12.09
CA GLU A 31 11.80 36.19 12.03
C GLU A 31 12.23 34.74 12.04
N CYS A 32 13.16 34.39 11.17
CA CYS A 32 13.59 32.98 11.04
C CYS A 32 14.64 32.65 12.13
N PRO A 33 14.36 31.70 13.05
CA PRO A 33 15.31 31.34 14.09
C PRO A 33 16.50 30.53 13.57
N PHE A 34 16.44 30.03 12.34
CA PHE A 34 17.50 29.21 11.75
C PHE A 34 18.53 30.03 10.97
N CYS A 35 18.11 31.05 10.23
CA CYS A 35 19.02 31.87 9.42
C CYS A 35 19.06 33.32 9.80
N GLY A 36 18.31 33.75 10.83
CA GLY A 36 18.28 35.13 11.34
C GLY A 36 17.59 36.14 10.41
N ASP A 37 16.87 35.71 9.38
CA ASP A 37 16.13 36.64 8.51
C ASP A 37 15.01 37.35 9.28
N LYS A 38 15.04 38.69 9.26
CA LYS A 38 14.08 39.56 9.97
C LYS A 38 12.99 40.15 9.08
N ARG A 39 12.97 39.80 7.78
CA ARG A 39 12.05 40.37 6.79
C ARG A 39 10.74 39.57 6.67
N GLY A 40 10.53 38.56 7.53
CA GLY A 40 9.35 37.70 7.49
C GLY A 40 9.35 36.67 6.34
N LYS A 41 10.54 36.29 5.86
CA LYS A 41 10.67 35.23 4.82
C LYS A 41 10.36 33.83 5.34
N MET A 42 10.31 33.65 6.67
CA MET A 42 9.73 32.45 7.25
C MET A 42 8.22 32.68 7.43
N ASN A 43 7.43 31.79 6.86
CA ASN A 43 5.97 31.84 6.95
C ASN A 43 5.47 30.68 7.82
N PHE A 44 4.55 30.99 8.73
CA PHE A 44 3.80 30.03 9.53
C PHE A 44 2.38 29.92 8.99
N CYS A 45 1.91 28.70 8.79
CA CYS A 45 0.57 28.39 8.28
C CYS A 45 -0.20 27.57 9.31
N ILE A 46 -1.21 28.18 9.96
CA ILE A 46 -2.13 27.52 10.89
C ILE A 46 -3.11 26.66 10.07
N SER A 47 -3.76 27.29 9.08
CA SER A 47 -4.72 26.61 8.21
C SER A 47 -4.70 27.18 6.79
N ARG A 48 -5.08 26.36 5.80
CA ARG A 48 -5.28 26.76 4.41
C ARG A 48 -6.46 25.96 3.85
N ASP A 49 -7.35 26.65 3.14
CA ASP A 49 -8.52 26.03 2.48
C ASP A 49 -9.41 25.22 3.45
N GLY A 50 -9.59 25.75 4.69
CA GLY A 50 -10.36 25.08 5.73
C GLY A 50 -9.67 23.88 6.42
N GLU A 51 -8.46 23.54 6.04
CA GLU A 51 -7.68 22.48 6.69
C GLU A 51 -6.61 23.02 7.63
N VAL A 52 -6.51 22.42 8.82
CA VAL A 52 -5.44 22.72 9.78
C VAL A 52 -4.12 22.15 9.27
N LYS A 53 -3.12 23.00 9.10
CA LYS A 53 -1.78 22.65 8.57
C LYS A 53 -0.72 22.63 9.67
N ASN A 54 -0.63 23.66 10.51
CA ASN A 54 0.38 23.84 11.56
C ASN A 54 1.82 23.61 11.07
N THR A 55 2.18 24.23 9.95
CA THR A 55 3.46 24.07 9.26
C THR A 55 4.19 25.41 9.14
N TYR A 56 5.52 25.30 8.94
CA TYR A 56 6.35 26.47 8.63
C TYR A 56 7.24 26.22 7.42
N HIS A 57 7.58 27.30 6.73
CA HIS A 57 8.59 27.30 5.67
C HIS A 57 9.32 28.62 5.59
N CYS A 58 10.65 28.58 5.50
CA CYS A 58 11.48 29.77 5.30
C CYS A 58 11.96 29.87 3.85
N TYR A 59 11.49 30.87 3.13
CA TYR A 59 11.89 31.11 1.73
C TYR A 59 13.31 31.65 1.58
N ASN A 60 14.01 31.94 2.68
CA ASN A 60 15.40 32.40 2.64
C ASN A 60 16.40 31.25 2.81
N CYS A 61 16.19 30.30 3.74
CA CYS A 61 17.11 29.21 4.02
C CYS A 61 16.56 27.80 3.71
N GLY A 62 15.29 27.70 3.26
CA GLY A 62 14.67 26.43 2.95
C GLY A 62 14.22 25.59 4.16
N SER A 63 14.45 26.04 5.39
CA SER A 63 13.98 25.34 6.59
C SER A 63 12.47 25.22 6.59
N GLY A 64 11.93 24.00 6.83
CA GLY A 64 10.49 23.78 6.83
C GLY A 64 10.10 22.50 7.58
N GLY A 65 8.85 22.48 8.06
CA GLY A 65 8.33 21.33 8.81
C GLY A 65 7.01 21.63 9.52
N ASN A 66 6.68 20.82 10.52
CA ASN A 66 5.51 21.01 11.37
C ASN A 66 5.87 21.65 12.72
N MET A 67 4.85 22.09 13.47
CA MET A 67 5.02 22.78 14.75
C MET A 67 5.79 21.97 15.81
N LEU A 68 5.61 20.65 15.86
CA LEU A 68 6.31 19.81 16.84
C LEU A 68 7.79 19.66 16.47
N GLY A 69 8.10 19.58 15.17
CA GLY A 69 9.47 19.58 14.66
C GLY A 69 10.19 20.88 14.95
N LEU A 70 9.53 22.03 14.72
CA LEU A 70 10.05 23.36 15.06
C LEU A 70 10.43 23.45 16.55
N TYR A 71 9.47 23.09 17.42
CA TYR A 71 9.69 23.14 18.87
C TYR A 71 10.85 22.24 19.31
N ALA A 72 10.82 20.98 18.84
CA ALA A 72 11.85 19.99 19.18
C ALA A 72 13.25 20.44 18.75
N GLU A 73 13.36 21.05 17.57
CA GLU A 73 14.66 21.50 17.03
C GLU A 73 15.23 22.66 17.82
N LEU A 74 14.42 23.68 18.10
CA LEU A 74 14.86 24.86 18.85
C LEU A 74 15.08 24.59 20.34
N ARG A 75 14.45 23.54 20.88
CA ARG A 75 14.64 23.11 22.29
C ARG A 75 15.68 21.99 22.43
N GLY A 76 16.29 21.51 21.33
CA GLY A 76 17.30 20.45 21.37
C GLY A 76 16.76 19.08 21.80
N ILE A 77 15.45 18.82 21.62
CA ILE A 77 14.84 17.53 21.98
C ILE A 77 15.31 16.46 21.01
N GLN A 78 15.99 15.44 21.55
CA GLN A 78 16.52 14.32 20.77
C GLN A 78 15.47 13.20 20.58
N GLY A 79 15.65 12.37 19.55
CA GLY A 79 14.81 11.23 19.22
C GLY A 79 14.55 11.08 17.73
N ASP A 80 13.83 10.01 17.33
CA ASP A 80 13.44 9.81 15.95
C ASP A 80 12.35 10.81 15.51
N LYS A 81 12.32 11.14 14.20
CA LYS A 81 11.42 12.17 13.64
C LYS A 81 9.92 11.86 13.79
N HIS A 82 9.54 10.62 14.08
CA HIS A 82 8.14 10.16 14.04
C HIS A 82 7.63 9.52 15.35
N GLY A 83 8.48 9.38 16.36
CA GLY A 83 8.14 8.73 17.60
C GLY A 83 8.42 9.58 18.82
N THR A 84 9.52 9.30 19.50
CA THR A 84 9.88 9.85 20.82
C THR A 84 10.06 11.37 20.81
N ARG A 85 10.71 11.93 19.80
CA ARG A 85 11.00 13.38 19.70
C ARG A 85 9.73 14.24 19.70
N TYR A 86 8.75 13.87 18.87
CA TYR A 86 7.49 14.63 18.76
C TYR A 86 6.59 14.41 19.97
N HIS A 87 6.65 13.27 20.60
CA HIS A 87 5.94 13.00 21.83
C HIS A 87 6.44 13.90 22.99
N TYR A 88 7.75 14.01 23.15
CA TYR A 88 8.34 14.89 24.18
C TYR A 88 8.08 16.39 23.88
N ALA A 89 8.21 16.81 22.63
CA ALA A 89 7.88 18.16 22.22
C ALA A 89 6.43 18.51 22.55
N LYS A 90 5.49 17.64 22.22
CA LYS A 90 4.06 17.82 22.54
C LYS A 90 3.82 17.96 24.03
N LYS A 91 4.40 17.06 24.85
CA LYS A 91 4.26 17.13 26.32
C LYS A 91 4.79 18.43 26.89
N GLU A 92 5.96 18.89 26.45
CA GLU A 92 6.57 20.10 26.95
C GLU A 92 5.73 21.33 26.55
N ILE A 93 5.21 21.38 25.33
CA ILE A 93 4.31 22.45 24.85
C ILE A 93 3.04 22.48 25.71
N GLU A 94 2.37 21.34 25.88
CA GLU A 94 1.13 21.22 26.66
C GLU A 94 1.35 21.65 28.12
N SER A 95 2.45 21.21 28.73
CA SER A 95 2.81 21.58 30.11
C SER A 95 3.05 23.08 30.26
N ARG A 96 3.67 23.71 29.26
CA ARG A 96 3.95 25.17 29.29
C ARG A 96 2.74 26.03 29.01
N LEU A 97 1.82 25.58 28.13
CA LEU A 97 0.62 26.34 27.78
C LEU A 97 -0.48 26.20 28.83
N TYR A 98 -0.63 25.02 29.44
CA TYR A 98 -1.82 24.71 30.25
C TYR A 98 -1.51 24.31 31.70
N GLY A 99 -0.25 24.21 32.09
CA GLY A 99 0.16 23.80 33.45
C GLY A 99 0.09 22.30 33.69
N GLY A 100 0.61 21.82 34.85
CA GLY A 100 0.82 20.40 35.13
C GLY A 100 -0.43 19.52 35.18
N ASP A 101 -1.59 20.03 35.56
CA ASP A 101 -2.83 19.27 35.75
C ASP A 101 -3.47 18.81 34.42
N THR A 102 -3.17 19.48 33.31
CA THR A 102 -3.71 19.10 31.99
C THR A 102 -2.95 17.92 31.37
N VAL A 103 -1.72 17.68 31.80
CA VAL A 103 -0.91 16.54 31.29
C VAL A 103 -1.48 15.22 31.77
N ASP A 104 -1.94 15.14 33.01
CA ASP A 104 -2.52 13.93 33.57
C ASP A 104 -3.89 13.61 32.93
N TYR A 105 -4.73 14.60 32.68
CA TYR A 105 -6.01 14.41 32.01
C TYR A 105 -5.85 13.97 30.55
N ALA A 106 -4.93 14.59 29.79
CA ALA A 106 -4.65 14.19 28.42
C ALA A 106 -4.02 12.78 28.33
N VAL A 107 -3.14 12.45 29.27
CA VAL A 107 -2.57 11.09 29.39
C VAL A 107 -3.65 10.09 29.78
N GLU A 108 -4.57 10.46 30.67
CA GLU A 108 -5.67 9.60 31.08
C GLU A 108 -6.70 9.41 29.95
N LEU A 109 -7.00 10.45 29.19
CA LEU A 109 -7.85 10.39 28.00
C LEU A 109 -7.21 9.52 26.90
N GLN A 110 -5.90 9.64 26.69
CA GLN A 110 -5.17 8.78 25.77
C GLN A 110 -5.10 7.33 26.29
N ARG A 111 -4.92 7.12 27.60
CA ARG A 111 -4.99 5.78 28.21
C ARG A 111 -6.40 5.18 28.08
N LYS A 112 -7.46 5.98 28.27
CA LYS A 112 -8.85 5.54 28.03
C LYS A 112 -9.09 5.21 26.55
N LYS A 113 -8.72 6.11 25.63
CA LYS A 113 -8.80 5.85 24.19
C LYS A 113 -7.96 4.66 23.75
N LYS A 114 -6.77 4.47 24.33
CA LYS A 114 -5.92 3.29 24.10
C LYS A 114 -6.56 2.02 24.64
N LYS A 115 -7.09 2.04 25.88
CA LYS A 115 -7.82 0.90 26.47
C LYS A 115 -9.10 0.57 25.71
N GLU A 116 -9.86 1.57 25.27
CA GLU A 116 -11.04 1.37 24.42
C GLU A 116 -10.67 0.81 23.05
N ARG A 117 -9.57 1.30 22.46
CA ARG A 117 -9.02 0.77 21.21
C ARG A 117 -8.48 -0.66 21.37
N GLU A 118 -7.79 -0.96 22.48
CA GLU A 118 -7.33 -2.30 22.82
C GLU A 118 -8.50 -3.23 23.16
N LYS A 119 -9.55 -2.74 23.83
CA LYS A 119 -10.79 -3.47 24.08
C LYS A 119 -11.53 -3.76 22.78
N SER A 120 -11.68 -2.75 21.89
CA SER A 120 -12.26 -2.94 20.57
C SER A 120 -11.42 -3.84 19.67
N LEU A 121 -10.08 -3.88 19.85
CA LEU A 121 -9.18 -4.82 19.19
C LEU A 121 -9.30 -6.26 19.74
N LYS A 122 -9.55 -6.42 21.05
CA LYS A 122 -9.81 -7.73 21.67
C LYS A 122 -11.21 -8.26 21.37
N GLU A 123 -12.18 -7.38 21.15
CA GLU A 123 -13.54 -7.72 20.72
C GLU A 123 -13.65 -7.92 19.20
N ARG A 124 -12.58 -7.69 18.41
CA ARG A 124 -12.56 -8.04 17.00
C ARG A 124 -12.76 -9.54 16.84
N MET A 125 -13.65 -9.90 15.94
CA MET A 125 -13.82 -11.30 15.57
C MET A 125 -12.47 -11.90 15.22
N GLN A 126 -12.18 -13.09 15.74
CA GLN A 126 -11.00 -13.85 15.36
C GLN A 126 -11.14 -14.28 13.89
N LEU A 127 -10.00 -14.31 13.19
CA LEU A 127 -9.91 -14.89 11.86
C LEU A 127 -10.34 -16.36 11.95
N ALA A 128 -11.19 -16.80 11.04
CA ALA A 128 -11.60 -18.20 10.94
C ALA A 128 -10.41 -19.07 10.51
N ASP A 129 -10.50 -20.38 10.75
CA ASP A 129 -9.54 -21.33 10.22
C ASP A 129 -9.46 -21.26 8.69
N ILE A 130 -8.30 -21.52 8.13
CA ILE A 130 -8.06 -21.43 6.69
C ILE A 130 -8.97 -22.38 5.88
N THR A 131 -9.36 -23.52 6.44
CA THR A 131 -10.27 -24.46 5.81
C THR A 131 -11.67 -23.88 5.69
N VAL A 132 -12.14 -23.16 6.72
CA VAL A 132 -13.43 -22.45 6.72
C VAL A 132 -13.40 -21.29 5.72
N ILE A 133 -12.31 -20.52 5.72
CA ILE A 133 -12.11 -19.41 4.77
C ILE A 133 -12.14 -19.93 3.33
N ASN A 134 -11.32 -20.93 3.03
CA ASN A 134 -11.24 -21.53 1.70
C ASN A 134 -12.59 -22.12 1.24
N HIS A 135 -13.28 -22.87 2.12
CA HIS A 135 -14.59 -23.43 1.79
C HIS A 135 -15.61 -22.32 1.46
N THR A 136 -15.70 -21.31 2.32
CA THR A 136 -16.64 -20.19 2.12
C THR A 136 -16.32 -19.41 0.84
N TYR A 137 -15.05 -19.18 0.54
CA TYR A 137 -14.65 -18.47 -0.67
C TYR A 137 -14.89 -19.29 -1.93
N ARG A 138 -14.62 -20.60 -1.95
CA ARG A 138 -14.93 -21.45 -3.10
C ARG A 138 -16.43 -21.47 -3.38
N MET A 139 -17.24 -21.69 -2.36
CA MET A 139 -18.71 -21.60 -2.49
C MET A 139 -19.18 -20.24 -2.97
N MET A 140 -18.52 -19.15 -2.53
CA MET A 140 -18.82 -17.81 -3.04
C MET A 140 -18.53 -17.72 -4.54
N LEU A 141 -17.40 -18.22 -5.01
CA LEU A 141 -17.01 -18.17 -6.42
C LEU A 141 -17.94 -19.00 -7.30
N ASP A 142 -18.43 -20.14 -6.83
CA ASP A 142 -19.41 -20.96 -7.54
C ASP A 142 -20.75 -20.24 -7.74
N LEU A 143 -21.07 -19.30 -6.87
CA LEU A 143 -22.35 -18.54 -6.90
C LEU A 143 -22.26 -17.23 -7.70
N VAL A 144 -21.06 -16.82 -8.10
CA VAL A 144 -20.83 -15.50 -8.73
C VAL A 144 -20.26 -15.69 -10.15
N PRO A 145 -20.90 -15.13 -11.19
CA PRO A 145 -20.41 -15.24 -12.56
C PRO A 145 -19.21 -14.33 -12.83
N LEU A 146 -18.43 -14.66 -13.85
CA LEU A 146 -17.49 -13.75 -14.46
C LEU A 146 -18.17 -13.00 -15.60
N LYS A 147 -18.10 -11.67 -15.59
CA LYS A 147 -18.64 -10.82 -16.67
C LYS A 147 -17.71 -10.88 -17.87
N LYS A 148 -18.28 -10.69 -19.07
CA LYS A 148 -17.55 -10.71 -20.32
C LYS A 148 -16.40 -9.71 -20.35
N GLU A 149 -16.62 -8.47 -19.91
CA GLU A 149 -15.58 -7.42 -19.91
C GLU A 149 -14.37 -7.79 -19.05
N HIS A 150 -14.57 -8.55 -17.95
CA HIS A 150 -13.50 -9.03 -17.09
C HIS A 150 -12.78 -10.24 -17.70
N ALA A 151 -13.53 -11.13 -18.34
CA ALA A 151 -12.95 -12.25 -19.09
C ALA A 151 -12.09 -11.72 -20.24
N ASP A 152 -12.56 -10.71 -20.97
CA ASP A 152 -11.83 -10.08 -22.08
C ASP A 152 -10.54 -9.37 -21.58
N ASP A 153 -10.55 -8.75 -20.36
CA ASP A 153 -9.34 -8.20 -19.76
C ASP A 153 -8.32 -9.29 -19.42
N LEU A 154 -8.76 -10.41 -18.87
CA LEU A 154 -7.92 -11.55 -18.55
C LEU A 154 -7.35 -12.23 -19.82
N LYS A 155 -8.15 -12.36 -20.87
CA LYS A 155 -7.70 -12.86 -22.18
C LYS A 155 -6.66 -11.95 -22.84
N ARG A 156 -6.82 -10.64 -22.74
CA ARG A 156 -5.81 -9.68 -23.23
C ARG A 156 -4.46 -9.85 -22.51
N ARG A 157 -4.47 -10.37 -21.28
CA ARG A 157 -3.25 -10.74 -20.53
C ARG A 157 -2.68 -12.11 -20.92
N GLY A 158 -3.32 -12.81 -21.87
CA GLY A 158 -2.86 -14.09 -22.39
C GLY A 158 -3.45 -15.32 -21.71
N LEU A 159 -4.43 -15.17 -20.81
CA LEU A 159 -5.09 -16.31 -20.19
C LEU A 159 -6.13 -16.93 -21.14
N SER A 160 -6.16 -18.28 -21.24
CA SER A 160 -7.22 -19.00 -21.89
C SER A 160 -8.49 -19.06 -21.04
N ASP A 161 -9.64 -19.43 -21.63
CA ASP A 161 -10.89 -19.63 -20.89
C ASP A 161 -10.73 -20.70 -19.80
N GLU A 162 -10.02 -21.76 -20.10
CA GLU A 162 -9.71 -22.83 -19.15
C GLU A 162 -8.86 -22.32 -17.98
N GLN A 163 -7.82 -21.53 -18.24
CA GLN A 163 -6.99 -20.95 -17.20
C GLN A 163 -7.76 -19.96 -16.34
N ILE A 164 -8.63 -19.13 -16.94
CA ILE A 164 -9.49 -18.19 -16.22
C ILE A 164 -10.41 -18.94 -15.24
N GLU A 165 -10.99 -20.07 -15.68
CA GLU A 165 -11.83 -20.90 -14.84
C GLU A 165 -11.02 -21.62 -13.74
N ASN A 166 -9.88 -22.23 -14.09
CA ASN A 166 -9.02 -22.95 -13.16
C ASN A 166 -8.45 -22.05 -12.04
N PHE A 167 -8.13 -20.77 -12.35
CA PHE A 167 -7.72 -19.80 -11.35
C PHE A 167 -8.89 -19.11 -10.65
N LEU A 168 -10.13 -19.50 -10.95
CA LEU A 168 -11.34 -19.11 -10.24
C LEU A 168 -11.60 -17.60 -10.27
N PHE A 169 -11.27 -16.91 -11.36
CA PHE A 169 -11.60 -15.49 -11.50
C PHE A 169 -13.10 -15.31 -11.60
N ARG A 170 -13.65 -14.37 -10.81
CA ARG A 170 -15.08 -14.03 -10.81
C ARG A 170 -15.25 -12.52 -10.67
N SER A 171 -16.37 -12.01 -11.15
CA SER A 171 -16.72 -10.59 -10.97
C SER A 171 -17.23 -10.33 -9.56
N THR A 172 -17.04 -9.12 -9.06
CA THR A 172 -17.63 -8.75 -7.76
C THR A 172 -19.15 -8.75 -7.82
N PRO A 173 -19.84 -9.36 -6.82
CA PRO A 173 -21.30 -9.41 -6.77
C PRO A 173 -21.90 -8.02 -6.50
N LYS A 174 -23.06 -7.74 -7.09
CA LYS A 174 -23.81 -6.49 -6.83
C LYS A 174 -24.73 -6.63 -5.61
N ASP A 175 -25.42 -7.77 -5.47
CA ASP A 175 -26.28 -8.07 -4.30
C ASP A 175 -25.53 -8.95 -3.31
N THR A 176 -24.80 -8.28 -2.44
CA THR A 176 -23.94 -8.91 -1.41
C THR A 176 -24.76 -9.59 -0.32
N GLN A 177 -25.94 -9.05 0.02
CA GLN A 177 -26.80 -9.66 1.04
C GLN A 177 -27.50 -10.91 0.54
N ALA A 178 -27.97 -10.93 -0.73
CA ALA A 178 -28.50 -12.14 -1.31
C ALA A 178 -27.45 -13.25 -1.40
N LEU A 179 -26.21 -12.90 -1.77
CA LEU A 179 -25.09 -13.82 -1.76
C LEU A 179 -24.84 -14.39 -0.35
N CYS A 180 -24.78 -13.56 0.67
CA CYS A 180 -24.59 -14.01 2.07
C CYS A 180 -25.71 -14.99 2.51
N ARG A 181 -26.97 -14.69 2.18
CA ARG A 181 -28.08 -15.61 2.47
C ARG A 181 -27.93 -16.96 1.78
N ARG A 182 -27.50 -16.97 0.50
CA ARG A 182 -27.26 -18.22 -0.26
C ARG A 182 -26.12 -19.03 0.34
N LEU A 183 -25.02 -18.38 0.71
CA LEU A 183 -23.87 -19.02 1.36
C LEU A 183 -24.27 -19.69 2.67
N MET A 184 -24.99 -18.97 3.55
CA MET A 184 -25.47 -19.53 4.81
C MET A 184 -26.45 -20.70 4.60
N LYS A 185 -27.35 -20.61 3.60
CA LYS A 185 -28.22 -21.71 3.23
C LYS A 185 -27.47 -22.97 2.79
N ASN A 186 -26.30 -22.77 2.18
CA ASN A 186 -25.39 -23.84 1.77
C ASN A 186 -24.40 -24.28 2.88
N GLY A 187 -24.64 -23.88 4.14
CA GLY A 187 -23.86 -24.28 5.29
C GLY A 187 -22.55 -23.53 5.50
N CYS A 188 -22.27 -22.44 4.76
CA CYS A 188 -21.07 -21.67 4.93
C CYS A 188 -21.07 -20.85 6.21
N ILE A 189 -19.92 -20.79 6.86
CA ILE A 189 -19.67 -19.95 8.04
C ILE A 189 -19.05 -18.63 7.57
N LEU A 190 -19.77 -17.51 7.75
CA LEU A 190 -19.28 -16.18 7.35
C LEU A 190 -18.49 -15.48 8.47
N LYS A 191 -18.69 -15.92 9.71
CA LYS A 191 -18.00 -15.37 10.88
C LYS A 191 -16.49 -15.62 10.79
N GLY A 192 -15.71 -14.55 10.92
CA GLY A 192 -14.24 -14.62 10.86
C GLY A 192 -13.65 -14.76 9.46
N VAL A 193 -14.48 -14.75 8.40
CA VAL A 193 -13.98 -14.77 7.01
C VAL A 193 -13.81 -13.33 6.53
N PRO A 194 -12.60 -12.93 6.03
CA PRO A 194 -12.34 -11.56 5.60
C PRO A 194 -13.29 -11.11 4.48
N GLY A 195 -13.72 -9.85 4.55
CA GLY A 195 -14.70 -9.29 3.62
C GLY A 195 -16.13 -9.41 4.11
N PHE A 196 -16.48 -10.43 4.88
CA PHE A 196 -17.82 -10.58 5.47
C PHE A 196 -17.93 -9.83 6.80
N PHE A 197 -19.10 -9.27 7.07
CA PHE A 197 -19.41 -8.52 8.29
C PHE A 197 -20.92 -8.47 8.55
N VAL A 198 -21.30 -8.08 9.76
CA VAL A 198 -22.72 -7.83 10.08
C VAL A 198 -22.98 -6.34 9.93
N ASN A 199 -23.93 -5.97 9.08
CA ASN A 199 -24.27 -4.57 8.83
C ASN A 199 -25.14 -3.98 9.97
N LYS A 200 -25.39 -2.68 9.91
CA LYS A 200 -26.20 -1.94 10.92
C LYS A 200 -27.62 -2.45 11.13
N TYR A 201 -28.11 -3.32 10.27
CA TYR A 201 -29.43 -3.96 10.37
C TYR A 201 -29.34 -5.39 10.92
N GLY A 202 -28.19 -5.81 11.45
CA GLY A 202 -28.00 -7.16 11.96
C GLY A 202 -27.91 -8.25 10.88
N LYS A 203 -27.74 -7.88 9.61
CA LYS A 203 -27.66 -8.83 8.48
C LYS A 203 -26.22 -9.00 8.01
N TRP A 204 -25.88 -10.24 7.65
CA TRP A 204 -24.60 -10.52 7.00
C TRP A 204 -24.50 -9.82 5.64
N ASP A 205 -23.33 -9.26 5.38
CA ASP A 205 -23.02 -8.49 4.19
C ASP A 205 -21.56 -8.72 3.77
N LEU A 206 -21.21 -8.38 2.53
CA LEU A 206 -19.87 -8.46 2.01
C LEU A 206 -19.35 -7.05 1.66
N ASN A 207 -18.15 -6.70 2.05
CA ASN A 207 -17.60 -5.35 1.86
C ASN A 207 -17.24 -5.04 0.40
N ILE A 208 -18.23 -5.15 -0.47
CA ILE A 208 -18.17 -4.78 -1.88
C ILE A 208 -19.20 -3.66 -2.11
N TYR A 209 -18.77 -2.58 -2.76
CA TYR A 209 -19.56 -1.39 -3.03
C TYR A 209 -19.12 -0.75 -4.35
N LYS A 210 -19.86 0.23 -4.84
CA LYS A 210 -19.65 0.88 -6.15
C LYS A 210 -18.19 1.35 -6.36
N GLY A 211 -17.50 1.75 -5.29
CA GLY A 211 -16.10 2.25 -5.37
C GLY A 211 -15.04 1.14 -5.50
N ASN A 212 -15.41 -0.14 -5.33
CA ASN A 212 -14.50 -1.28 -5.47
C ASN A 212 -15.07 -2.41 -6.34
N TYR A 213 -16.03 -2.12 -7.23
CA TYR A 213 -16.45 -3.10 -8.23
C TYR A 213 -15.31 -3.42 -9.19
N GLY A 214 -15.27 -4.69 -9.62
CA GLY A 214 -14.25 -5.22 -10.49
C GLY A 214 -14.28 -6.74 -10.52
N TYR A 215 -13.13 -7.38 -10.58
CA TYR A 215 -13.03 -8.83 -10.47
C TYR A 215 -12.07 -9.27 -9.37
N LEU A 216 -12.37 -10.44 -8.82
CA LEU A 216 -11.67 -11.08 -7.72
C LEU A 216 -10.44 -11.81 -8.28
N CYS A 217 -9.27 -11.48 -7.73
CA CYS A 217 -8.02 -12.19 -7.96
C CYS A 217 -7.73 -13.04 -6.71
N PRO A 218 -7.88 -14.36 -6.76
CA PRO A 218 -7.65 -15.22 -5.61
C PRO A 218 -6.19 -15.20 -5.17
N VAL A 219 -5.99 -15.29 -3.85
CA VAL A 219 -4.69 -15.45 -3.23
C VAL A 219 -4.61 -16.86 -2.65
N PHE A 220 -3.67 -17.65 -3.14
CA PHE A 220 -3.53 -19.06 -2.79
C PHE A 220 -2.43 -19.28 -1.76
N THR A 221 -2.67 -20.14 -0.78
CA THR A 221 -1.63 -20.69 0.10
C THR A 221 -0.80 -21.73 -0.65
N ALA A 222 0.29 -22.22 -0.02
CA ALA A 222 1.09 -23.32 -0.56
C ALA A 222 0.29 -24.64 -0.69
N ASP A 223 -0.81 -24.78 0.04
CA ASP A 223 -1.73 -25.92 -0.06
C ASP A 223 -2.90 -25.67 -1.04
N HIS A 224 -2.78 -24.68 -1.91
CA HIS A 224 -3.79 -24.28 -2.91
C HIS A 224 -5.15 -23.89 -2.29
N MET A 225 -5.17 -23.49 -1.01
CA MET A 225 -6.34 -22.93 -0.37
C MET A 225 -6.42 -21.43 -0.61
N ILE A 226 -7.64 -20.92 -0.84
CA ILE A 226 -7.85 -19.49 -1.00
C ILE A 226 -7.84 -18.84 0.38
N CYS A 227 -6.86 -17.96 0.64
CA CYS A 227 -6.75 -17.23 1.90
C CYS A 227 -7.27 -15.79 1.82
N GLY A 228 -7.56 -15.28 0.62
CA GLY A 228 -8.06 -13.93 0.41
C GLY A 228 -8.23 -13.58 -1.05
N PHE A 229 -8.66 -12.34 -1.28
CA PHE A 229 -8.77 -11.78 -2.62
C PHE A 229 -8.18 -10.38 -2.70
N GLN A 230 -7.47 -10.09 -3.79
CA GLN A 230 -7.38 -8.73 -4.30
C GLN A 230 -8.51 -8.50 -5.30
N ILE A 231 -9.11 -7.33 -5.27
CA ILE A 231 -10.08 -6.88 -6.27
C ILE A 231 -9.33 -5.99 -7.27
N ARG A 232 -9.30 -6.39 -8.54
CA ARG A 232 -8.90 -5.52 -9.63
C ARG A 232 -10.07 -4.59 -9.93
N VAL A 233 -9.94 -3.32 -9.56
CA VAL A 233 -11.03 -2.33 -9.60
C VAL A 233 -11.22 -1.80 -11.02
N ASP A 234 -12.49 -1.76 -11.49
CA ASP A 234 -12.85 -1.28 -12.83
C ASP A 234 -12.54 0.21 -13.02
N LYS A 235 -12.86 1.00 -12.01
CA LYS A 235 -12.68 2.45 -12.00
C LYS A 235 -11.82 2.86 -10.79
N PRO A 236 -10.49 2.75 -10.91
CA PRO A 236 -9.60 3.05 -9.80
C PRO A 236 -9.66 4.53 -9.44
N SER A 237 -9.92 4.82 -8.16
CA SER A 237 -9.81 6.15 -7.60
C SER A 237 -8.42 6.37 -6.98
N ARG A 238 -7.86 7.57 -7.12
CA ARG A 238 -6.55 7.95 -6.56
C ARG A 238 -5.43 6.94 -6.92
N GLY A 239 -5.47 6.35 -8.13
CA GLY A 239 -4.47 5.41 -8.63
C GLY A 239 -4.48 4.00 -8.00
N ARG A 240 -5.42 3.69 -7.13
CA ARG A 240 -5.53 2.37 -6.49
C ARG A 240 -6.20 1.37 -7.42
N LYS A 241 -5.40 0.67 -8.23
CA LYS A 241 -5.87 -0.36 -9.17
C LYS A 241 -6.30 -1.65 -8.47
N TYR A 242 -5.75 -1.95 -7.30
CA TYR A 242 -6.02 -3.15 -6.52
C TYR A 242 -6.40 -2.77 -5.09
N VAL A 243 -7.42 -3.44 -4.55
CA VAL A 243 -7.83 -3.32 -3.15
C VAL A 243 -8.06 -4.71 -2.56
N TRP A 244 -7.80 -4.86 -1.27
CA TRP A 244 -8.10 -6.12 -0.58
C TRP A 244 -9.57 -6.26 -0.28
N LEU A 245 -10.12 -7.47 -0.46
CA LEU A 245 -11.42 -7.84 0.09
C LEU A 245 -11.26 -8.06 1.60
N THR A 246 -11.56 -7.04 2.38
CA THR A 246 -11.40 -7.04 3.84
C THR A 246 -12.58 -6.36 4.51
N SER A 247 -12.87 -6.73 5.74
CA SER A 247 -13.91 -6.12 6.57
C SER A 247 -13.34 -5.51 7.87
N ALA A 248 -12.03 -5.25 7.93
CA ALA A 248 -11.31 -4.74 9.10
C ALA A 248 -11.94 -3.51 9.77
N ASN A 249 -12.55 -2.62 8.99
CA ASN A 249 -13.14 -1.38 9.45
C ASN A 249 -14.67 -1.46 9.61
N LYS A 250 -15.22 -2.69 9.60
CA LYS A 250 -16.65 -2.96 9.77
C LYS A 250 -16.91 -3.56 11.15
N GLU A 251 -18.09 -3.32 11.67
CA GLU A 251 -18.56 -3.99 12.87
C GLU A 251 -18.62 -5.51 12.63
N ASN A 252 -18.12 -6.28 13.59
CA ASN A 252 -17.97 -7.73 13.45
C ASN A 252 -17.18 -8.22 12.23
N GLY A 253 -16.36 -7.37 11.62
CA GLY A 253 -15.50 -7.72 10.52
C GLY A 253 -14.08 -8.12 10.97
N VAL A 254 -13.35 -8.78 10.07
CA VAL A 254 -11.95 -9.19 10.30
C VAL A 254 -11.03 -8.61 9.23
N SER A 255 -9.77 -8.41 9.62
CA SER A 255 -8.70 -8.05 8.69
C SER A 255 -8.26 -9.28 7.92
N ILE A 256 -7.94 -9.09 6.64
CA ILE A 256 -7.13 -10.08 5.95
C ILE A 256 -5.69 -9.98 6.48
N PRO A 257 -5.04 -11.09 6.85
CA PRO A 257 -3.62 -11.07 7.18
C PRO A 257 -2.78 -10.69 5.95
N ALA A 258 -1.59 -10.14 6.18
CA ALA A 258 -0.64 -9.94 5.09
C ALA A 258 -0.28 -11.30 4.50
N CYS A 259 -0.72 -11.56 3.27
CA CYS A 259 -0.49 -12.82 2.56
C CYS A 259 0.08 -12.55 1.15
N ALA A 260 0.84 -13.51 0.67
CA ALA A 260 1.30 -13.62 -0.70
C ALA A 260 0.68 -14.87 -1.34
N SER A 261 0.50 -14.84 -2.65
CA SER A 261 -0.02 -16.00 -3.39
C SER A 261 1.12 -16.94 -3.75
N PHE A 262 0.93 -18.23 -3.55
CA PHE A 262 1.83 -19.26 -4.06
C PHE A 262 1.16 -20.07 -5.17
N LEU A 263 1.91 -20.35 -6.23
CA LEU A 263 1.49 -21.15 -7.36
C LEU A 263 2.65 -22.10 -7.74
N GLY A 264 2.36 -23.35 -7.95
CA GLY A 264 3.35 -24.35 -8.40
C GLY A 264 3.60 -25.48 -7.40
N ASP A 265 4.69 -26.21 -7.62
CA ASP A 265 5.06 -27.34 -6.79
C ASP A 265 5.72 -26.87 -5.47
N ARG A 266 5.22 -27.36 -4.34
CA ARG A 266 5.81 -27.12 -3.00
C ARG A 266 7.23 -27.66 -2.84
N LYS A 267 7.64 -28.60 -3.71
CA LYS A 267 8.98 -29.18 -3.72
C LYS A 267 9.95 -28.44 -4.63
N ALA A 268 9.51 -27.32 -5.24
CA ALA A 268 10.38 -26.51 -6.08
C ALA A 268 11.62 -26.02 -5.29
N THR A 269 12.78 -26.09 -5.91
CA THR A 269 14.04 -25.55 -5.36
C THR A 269 14.22 -24.08 -5.67
N ASP A 270 13.54 -23.61 -6.71
CA ASP A 270 13.62 -22.26 -7.24
C ASP A 270 12.23 -21.65 -7.34
N VAL A 271 12.11 -20.42 -6.87
CA VAL A 271 10.85 -19.68 -6.85
C VAL A 271 11.04 -18.32 -7.52
N VAL A 272 10.08 -17.93 -8.36
CA VAL A 272 10.02 -16.59 -8.93
C VAL A 272 9.13 -15.70 -8.06
N LEU A 273 9.68 -14.60 -7.54
CA LEU A 273 8.96 -13.62 -6.74
C LEU A 273 8.46 -12.47 -7.61
N VAL A 274 7.16 -12.38 -7.83
CA VAL A 274 6.51 -11.41 -8.73
C VAL A 274 5.76 -10.34 -7.94
N GLU A 275 5.90 -9.08 -8.38
CA GLU A 275 5.10 -7.97 -7.84
C GLU A 275 3.69 -7.99 -8.43
N GLY A 276 2.70 -8.29 -7.59
CA GLY A 276 1.29 -8.36 -7.94
C GLY A 276 0.74 -9.78 -8.03
N VAL A 277 -0.36 -10.03 -7.33
CA VAL A 277 -1.02 -11.35 -7.31
C VAL A 277 -1.50 -11.75 -8.70
N LEU A 278 -2.17 -10.83 -9.42
CA LEU A 278 -2.65 -11.10 -10.79
C LEU A 278 -1.49 -11.39 -11.75
N LYS A 279 -0.41 -10.60 -11.70
CA LYS A 279 0.77 -10.83 -12.53
C LYS A 279 1.42 -12.19 -12.26
N ALA A 280 1.48 -12.59 -10.99
CA ALA A 280 1.98 -13.91 -10.61
C ALA A 280 1.16 -15.04 -11.21
N ILE A 281 -0.18 -14.93 -11.18
CA ILE A 281 -1.08 -15.90 -11.82
C ILE A 281 -0.86 -15.93 -13.34
N VAL A 282 -0.79 -14.76 -13.98
CA VAL A 282 -0.57 -14.65 -15.43
C VAL A 282 0.79 -15.24 -15.81
N TYR A 283 1.86 -14.87 -15.11
CA TYR A 283 3.19 -15.40 -15.35
C TYR A 283 3.23 -16.93 -15.21
N TYR A 284 2.64 -17.47 -14.13
CA TYR A 284 2.55 -18.91 -13.92
C TYR A 284 1.79 -19.61 -15.06
N ALA A 285 0.66 -19.05 -15.48
CA ALA A 285 -0.14 -19.60 -16.57
C ALA A 285 0.59 -19.55 -17.93
N LEU A 286 1.25 -18.43 -18.24
CA LEU A 286 1.98 -18.25 -19.51
C LEU A 286 3.26 -19.08 -19.60
N THR A 287 3.79 -19.53 -18.48
CA THR A 287 4.92 -20.44 -18.39
C THR A 287 4.49 -21.91 -18.25
N ASP A 288 3.20 -22.19 -18.46
CA ASP A 288 2.58 -23.51 -18.38
C ASP A 288 2.90 -24.24 -17.05
N GLY A 289 2.97 -23.46 -15.96
CA GLY A 289 3.27 -23.98 -14.63
C GLY A 289 4.70 -24.46 -14.40
N LYS A 290 5.62 -24.16 -15.32
CA LYS A 290 7.02 -24.62 -15.26
C LYS A 290 7.78 -24.13 -14.03
N TYR A 291 7.44 -22.96 -13.52
CA TYR A 291 8.13 -22.32 -12.41
C TYR A 291 7.18 -22.15 -11.22
N ALA A 292 7.66 -22.42 -10.02
CA ALA A 292 6.94 -22.02 -8.81
C ALA A 292 7.01 -20.51 -8.64
N VAL A 293 5.90 -19.89 -8.25
CA VAL A 293 5.75 -18.42 -8.20
C VAL A 293 5.20 -17.98 -6.86
N VAL A 294 5.79 -16.95 -6.28
CA VAL A 294 5.23 -16.19 -5.15
C VAL A 294 4.81 -14.81 -5.64
N GLY A 295 3.52 -14.49 -5.56
CA GLY A 295 2.96 -13.18 -5.89
C GLY A 295 2.73 -12.33 -4.66
N ILE A 296 3.40 -11.17 -4.55
CA ILE A 296 3.21 -10.24 -3.45
C ILE A 296 2.33 -9.05 -3.85
N PRO A 297 1.51 -8.49 -2.94
CA PRO A 297 0.57 -7.42 -3.28
C PRO A 297 1.20 -6.05 -3.51
N GLY A 298 2.53 -5.96 -3.55
CA GLY A 298 3.31 -4.74 -3.80
C GLY A 298 4.71 -4.84 -3.21
N THR A 299 5.65 -4.02 -3.68
CA THR A 299 7.09 -4.09 -3.38
C THR A 299 7.45 -4.15 -1.90
N SER A 300 6.70 -3.45 -1.04
CA SER A 300 6.93 -3.40 0.41
C SER A 300 6.42 -4.62 1.18
N ASN A 301 5.71 -5.55 0.52
CA ASN A 301 5.07 -6.71 1.19
C ASN A 301 5.95 -7.97 1.22
N TYR A 302 7.26 -7.84 1.15
CA TYR A 302 8.21 -8.96 1.16
C TYR A 302 8.13 -9.87 2.40
N ASN A 303 7.65 -9.35 3.54
CA ASN A 303 7.42 -10.20 4.72
C ASN A 303 6.31 -11.23 4.50
N ALA A 304 5.35 -10.96 3.61
CA ALA A 304 4.35 -11.95 3.22
C ALA A 304 4.97 -13.06 2.35
N ALA A 305 5.93 -12.72 1.48
CA ALA A 305 6.71 -13.72 0.72
C ALA A 305 7.51 -14.63 1.65
N LEU A 306 8.23 -14.07 2.63
CA LEU A 306 9.01 -14.86 3.60
C LEU A 306 8.15 -15.89 4.33
N LYS A 307 6.95 -15.51 4.78
CA LYS A 307 6.00 -16.45 5.41
C LYS A 307 5.60 -17.60 4.48
N VAL A 308 5.49 -17.36 3.17
CA VAL A 308 5.23 -18.43 2.20
C VAL A 308 6.47 -19.29 2.04
N LEU A 309 7.66 -18.69 1.85
CA LEU A 309 8.92 -19.42 1.69
C LEU A 309 9.21 -20.33 2.89
N GLU A 310 8.91 -19.90 4.11
CA GLU A 310 9.05 -20.72 5.34
C GLU A 310 8.20 -21.99 5.32
N THR A 311 7.11 -22.02 4.53
CA THR A 311 6.27 -23.23 4.34
C THR A 311 6.78 -24.18 3.25
N LEU A 312 7.83 -23.79 2.52
CA LEU A 312 8.37 -24.50 1.37
C LEU A 312 9.77 -25.07 1.71
N SER A 313 9.81 -26.32 2.13
CA SER A 313 11.03 -26.94 2.69
C SER A 313 12.19 -27.14 1.71
N CYS A 314 11.94 -27.10 0.40
CA CYS A 314 12.93 -27.40 -0.64
C CYS A 314 13.54 -26.16 -1.30
N VAL A 315 12.97 -24.97 -1.10
CA VAL A 315 13.43 -23.74 -1.75
C VAL A 315 14.85 -23.39 -1.31
N LYS A 316 15.71 -23.14 -2.29
CA LYS A 316 17.09 -22.67 -2.11
C LYS A 316 17.30 -21.31 -2.74
N THR A 317 16.61 -21.04 -3.86
CA THR A 317 16.82 -19.84 -4.67
C THR A 317 15.52 -19.09 -4.89
N VAL A 318 15.56 -17.77 -4.74
CA VAL A 318 14.49 -16.86 -5.09
C VAL A 318 14.94 -15.94 -6.21
N HIS A 319 14.21 -15.95 -7.31
CA HIS A 319 14.41 -15.05 -8.44
C HIS A 319 13.47 -13.87 -8.31
N GLU A 320 13.99 -12.71 -7.87
CA GLU A 320 13.21 -11.49 -7.74
C GLU A 320 12.89 -10.92 -9.13
N ALA A 321 11.60 -10.80 -9.43
CA ALA A 321 11.05 -10.29 -10.67
C ALA A 321 10.11 -9.08 -10.42
N TYR A 322 10.61 -8.07 -9.68
CA TYR A 322 9.91 -6.79 -9.52
C TYR A 322 9.88 -6.03 -10.84
N ASP A 323 8.82 -5.25 -11.03
CA ASP A 323 8.61 -4.47 -12.23
C ASP A 323 9.87 -3.70 -12.68
N MET A 324 10.06 -3.59 -14.00
CA MET A 324 11.24 -2.95 -14.58
C MET A 324 11.34 -1.45 -14.30
N ASP A 325 10.29 -0.79 -13.78
CA ASP A 325 10.40 0.60 -13.34
C ASP A 325 11.34 0.79 -12.12
N LYS A 326 11.89 -0.28 -11.56
CA LYS A 326 13.09 -0.26 -10.71
C LYS A 326 14.33 0.30 -11.42
N LEU A 327 14.37 0.22 -12.74
CA LEU A 327 15.41 0.77 -13.62
C LEU A 327 14.89 1.97 -14.44
N LEU A 328 13.81 2.63 -14.01
CA LEU A 328 13.25 3.79 -14.69
C LEU A 328 14.32 4.86 -14.91
N LYS A 329 14.48 5.34 -16.15
CA LYS A 329 15.34 6.48 -16.45
C LYS A 329 14.71 7.75 -15.88
N PRO A 330 15.38 8.49 -14.99
CA PRO A 330 14.78 9.66 -14.34
C PRO A 330 14.84 10.91 -15.23
N VAL A 331 14.40 10.78 -16.49
CA VAL A 331 14.36 11.85 -17.49
C VAL A 331 12.93 12.38 -17.63
N CYS A 332 12.79 13.70 -17.76
CA CYS A 332 11.50 14.34 -17.95
C CYS A 332 11.04 14.18 -19.41
N HIS A 333 9.80 13.73 -19.59
CA HIS A 333 9.08 13.70 -20.86
C HIS A 333 7.69 14.31 -20.70
N HIS A 334 7.48 15.13 -19.66
CA HIS A 334 6.20 15.73 -19.29
C HIS A 334 5.03 14.72 -19.16
N ASP A 335 5.37 13.47 -18.85
CA ASP A 335 4.47 12.31 -18.74
C ASP A 335 4.09 11.94 -17.29
N CYS A 336 4.45 12.79 -16.32
CA CYS A 336 3.98 12.68 -14.95
C CYS A 336 2.48 13.00 -14.86
N LYS A 337 1.87 12.74 -13.70
CA LYS A 337 0.48 13.16 -13.48
C LYS A 337 0.34 14.67 -13.69
N PRO A 338 -0.77 15.16 -14.29
CA PRO A 338 -0.97 16.58 -14.58
C PRO A 338 -0.65 17.49 -13.41
N GLU A 339 -1.13 17.15 -12.20
CA GLU A 339 -0.93 17.94 -10.98
C GLU A 339 0.56 18.07 -10.57
N GLN A 340 1.42 17.15 -11.02
CA GLN A 340 2.86 17.17 -10.78
C GLN A 340 3.64 17.88 -11.89
N CYS A 341 3.11 17.84 -13.11
CA CYS A 341 3.75 18.46 -14.27
C CYS A 341 3.40 19.93 -14.44
N GLU A 342 2.19 20.39 -14.04
CA GLU A 342 1.77 21.79 -14.15
C GLU A 342 2.65 22.76 -13.35
N GLU A 343 3.17 22.33 -12.21
CA GLU A 343 4.11 23.11 -11.39
C GLU A 343 5.58 22.86 -11.78
N CYS A 344 5.86 21.92 -12.69
CA CYS A 344 7.21 21.51 -13.06
C CYS A 344 7.72 22.36 -14.23
N ARG A 345 8.81 23.12 -14.01
CA ARG A 345 9.50 23.93 -15.03
C ARG A 345 10.73 23.24 -15.59
N ILE A 346 10.81 21.93 -15.52
CA ILE A 346 11.97 21.15 -15.99
C ILE A 346 11.87 20.99 -17.50
N GLN A 347 13.00 21.22 -18.19
CA GLN A 347 13.07 20.99 -19.64
C GLN A 347 12.88 19.51 -19.98
N ASP A 348 12.29 19.26 -21.14
CA ASP A 348 12.23 17.92 -21.70
C ASP A 348 13.64 17.36 -21.87
N GLY A 349 13.83 16.09 -21.54
CA GLY A 349 15.15 15.46 -21.56
C GLY A 349 16.05 15.71 -20.33
N ALA A 350 15.71 16.64 -19.42
CA ALA A 350 16.46 16.87 -18.20
C ALA A 350 16.07 15.89 -17.07
N GLU A 351 16.86 15.81 -16.01
CA GLU A 351 16.59 14.95 -14.86
C GLU A 351 15.26 15.35 -14.16
N CYS A 352 14.33 14.39 -14.02
CA CYS A 352 13.05 14.57 -13.35
C CYS A 352 13.14 14.12 -11.88
N PRO A 353 13.02 15.05 -10.91
CA PRO A 353 13.09 14.72 -9.48
C PRO A 353 12.00 13.72 -9.04
N VAL A 354 10.80 13.84 -9.61
CA VAL A 354 9.67 12.94 -9.30
C VAL A 354 9.96 11.50 -9.75
N LYS A 355 10.50 11.32 -10.97
CA LYS A 355 10.91 10.01 -11.47
C LYS A 355 12.10 9.45 -10.69
N LYS A 356 13.07 10.31 -10.32
CA LYS A 356 14.22 9.92 -9.51
C LYS A 356 13.84 9.45 -8.12
N GLU A 357 12.93 10.17 -7.46
CA GLU A 357 12.41 9.77 -6.14
C GLU A 357 11.62 8.47 -6.21
N LYS A 358 10.77 8.31 -7.24
CA LYS A 358 10.02 7.07 -7.49
C LYS A 358 10.97 5.89 -7.69
N GLN A 359 11.96 6.00 -8.57
CA GLN A 359 12.96 4.96 -8.81
C GLN A 359 13.70 4.60 -7.51
N ALA A 360 14.19 5.61 -6.78
CA ALA A 360 14.91 5.40 -5.53
C ALA A 360 14.05 4.70 -4.46
N ALA A 361 12.75 4.98 -4.40
CA ALA A 361 11.82 4.30 -3.49
C ALA A 361 11.67 2.81 -3.85
N ILE A 362 11.45 2.50 -5.13
CA ILE A 362 11.31 1.12 -5.61
C ILE A 362 12.61 0.33 -5.37
N MET A 363 13.76 0.92 -5.69
CA MET A 363 15.07 0.29 -5.47
C MET A 363 15.33 0.02 -3.98
N ARG A 364 14.98 0.94 -3.09
CA ARG A 364 15.10 0.71 -1.63
C ARG A 364 14.26 -0.48 -1.17
N ASP A 365 13.02 -0.61 -1.65
CA ASP A 365 12.15 -1.72 -1.28
C ASP A 365 12.65 -3.04 -1.87
N GLN A 366 13.14 -3.05 -3.12
CA GLN A 366 13.78 -4.19 -3.74
C GLN A 366 15.02 -4.66 -2.94
N GLN A 367 15.91 -3.72 -2.59
CA GLN A 367 17.12 -4.04 -1.81
C GLN A 367 16.78 -4.61 -0.43
N LYS A 368 15.77 -4.04 0.25
CA LYS A 368 15.27 -4.58 1.52
C LYS A 368 14.71 -5.99 1.33
N CYS A 369 13.92 -6.22 0.29
CA CYS A 369 13.39 -7.53 -0.03
C CYS A 369 14.51 -8.55 -0.22
N LYS A 370 15.49 -8.26 -1.11
CA LYS A 370 16.64 -9.13 -1.35
C LYS A 370 17.40 -9.45 -0.07
N LYS A 371 17.73 -8.41 0.71
CA LYS A 371 18.44 -8.58 1.97
C LYS A 371 17.67 -9.49 2.93
N ARG A 372 16.36 -9.28 3.10
CA ARG A 372 15.54 -10.10 3.99
C ARG A 372 15.45 -11.56 3.55
N ILE A 373 15.39 -11.82 2.23
CA ILE A 373 15.40 -13.17 1.66
C ILE A 373 16.76 -13.83 1.93
N GLN A 374 17.87 -13.10 1.73
CA GLN A 374 19.22 -13.58 2.01
C GLN A 374 19.46 -13.81 3.50
N ASP A 375 19.01 -12.90 4.36
CA ASP A 375 19.10 -13.04 5.83
C ASP A 375 18.31 -14.27 6.34
N ALA A 376 17.26 -14.68 5.60
CA ALA A 376 16.48 -15.89 5.85
C ALA A 376 17.14 -17.18 5.30
N GLY A 377 18.32 -17.09 4.68
CA GLY A 377 19.12 -18.23 4.21
C GLY A 377 18.89 -18.65 2.76
N TYR A 378 18.13 -17.88 1.97
CA TYR A 378 17.89 -18.17 0.55
C TYR A 378 18.88 -17.41 -0.34
N ALA A 379 19.35 -18.04 -1.43
CA ALA A 379 19.99 -17.27 -2.50
C ALA A 379 18.96 -16.38 -3.20
N CYS A 380 19.32 -15.13 -3.54
CA CYS A 380 18.38 -14.20 -4.16
C CYS A 380 19.03 -13.49 -5.35
N PHE A 381 18.45 -13.69 -6.54
CA PHE A 381 18.88 -13.08 -7.80
C PHE A 381 17.76 -12.20 -8.36
N SER A 382 18.14 -11.13 -9.09
CA SER A 382 17.14 -10.25 -9.74
C SER A 382 17.05 -10.58 -11.23
N PHE A 383 15.82 -10.73 -11.73
CA PHE A 383 15.54 -10.82 -13.15
C PHE A 383 15.48 -9.42 -13.79
N MET A 384 16.07 -9.31 -14.98
CA MET A 384 16.17 -8.08 -15.77
C MET A 384 15.86 -8.43 -17.24
N TRP A 385 14.59 -8.26 -17.66
CA TRP A 385 14.12 -8.73 -18.99
C TRP A 385 14.08 -7.64 -20.06
N ASP A 386 14.08 -6.37 -19.69
CA ASP A 386 13.94 -5.24 -20.63
C ASP A 386 14.95 -4.11 -20.28
N LYS A 387 16.19 -4.52 -19.93
CA LYS A 387 17.27 -3.62 -19.59
C LYS A 387 18.05 -3.24 -20.83
N GLY A 388 18.20 -1.93 -21.08
CA GLY A 388 19.02 -1.38 -22.14
C GLY A 388 20.53 -1.42 -21.86
N ASN A 389 21.31 -1.15 -22.89
CA ASN A 389 22.77 -1.07 -22.78
C ASN A 389 23.23 0.09 -21.87
N ASP A 390 22.40 1.12 -21.71
CA ASP A 390 22.63 2.25 -20.81
C ASP A 390 22.33 1.91 -19.32
N GLY A 391 21.88 0.69 -19.06
CA GLY A 391 21.59 0.20 -17.72
C GLY A 391 20.18 0.50 -17.21
N PHE A 392 19.38 1.26 -17.97
CA PHE A 392 18.02 1.60 -17.64
C PHE A 392 17.01 0.68 -18.33
N TRP A 393 15.73 0.82 -17.96
CA TRP A 393 14.61 0.13 -18.57
C TRP A 393 14.29 0.72 -19.95
N ASN A 394 14.09 -0.13 -20.97
CA ASN A 394 13.71 0.29 -22.34
C ASN A 394 12.22 0.71 -22.47
N GLU A 395 11.44 0.58 -21.39
CA GLU A 395 10.02 0.92 -21.32
C GLU A 395 9.09 0.09 -22.24
N ASN A 396 9.54 -1.07 -22.76
CA ASN A 396 8.70 -1.96 -23.57
C ASN A 396 7.79 -2.84 -22.67
N TYR A 397 8.39 -3.52 -21.68
CA TYR A 397 7.68 -4.50 -20.83
C TYR A 397 7.91 -4.19 -19.36
N LYS A 398 6.88 -3.63 -18.71
CA LYS A 398 6.98 -3.27 -17.28
C LYS A 398 6.99 -4.50 -16.38
N GLY A 399 5.99 -5.37 -16.50
CA GLY A 399 5.85 -6.60 -15.73
C GLY A 399 6.51 -7.78 -16.44
N ILE A 400 6.93 -8.79 -15.68
CA ILE A 400 7.45 -10.04 -16.25
C ILE A 400 6.36 -10.80 -17.03
N ASP A 401 5.11 -10.65 -16.62
CA ASP A 401 3.93 -11.19 -17.30
C ASP A 401 3.77 -10.59 -18.70
N ASP A 402 3.95 -9.29 -18.87
CA ASP A 402 3.90 -8.62 -20.18
C ASP A 402 5.01 -9.13 -21.10
N TYR A 403 6.23 -9.30 -20.57
CA TYR A 403 7.38 -9.82 -21.31
C TYR A 403 7.18 -11.26 -21.78
N VAL A 404 6.73 -12.14 -20.88
CA VAL A 404 6.48 -13.54 -21.23
C VAL A 404 5.35 -13.70 -22.23
N LEU A 405 4.31 -12.86 -22.14
CA LEU A 405 3.24 -12.80 -23.14
C LEU A 405 3.77 -12.45 -24.52
N HIS A 406 4.67 -11.48 -24.59
CA HIS A 406 5.33 -11.10 -25.87
C HIS A 406 6.13 -12.28 -26.43
N LEU A 407 7.00 -12.91 -25.65
CA LEU A 407 7.79 -14.06 -26.09
C LEU A 407 6.92 -15.25 -26.58
N ARG A 408 5.77 -15.46 -25.93
CA ARG A 408 4.83 -16.51 -26.34
C ARG A 408 4.23 -16.20 -27.71
N LYS A 409 3.81 -14.96 -27.94
CA LYS A 409 3.30 -14.51 -29.22
C LYS A 409 4.32 -14.61 -30.36
N GLU A 410 5.58 -14.25 -30.10
CA GLU A 410 6.66 -14.40 -31.10
C GLU A 410 6.88 -15.86 -31.50
N ARG A 411 6.85 -16.78 -30.53
CA ARG A 411 6.96 -18.23 -30.83
C ARG A 411 5.79 -18.76 -31.63
N GLU A 412 4.57 -18.28 -31.35
CA GLU A 412 3.36 -18.67 -32.09
C GLU A 412 3.36 -18.13 -33.52
N HIS A 413 3.98 -16.98 -33.79
CA HIS A 413 4.09 -16.39 -35.13
C HIS A 413 5.36 -16.86 -35.87
N GLY A 414 6.47 -17.12 -35.17
CA GLY A 414 7.73 -17.59 -35.79
C GLY A 414 7.79 -19.10 -36.08
N GLY A 415 6.80 -19.89 -35.66
CA GLY A 415 6.68 -21.32 -35.99
C GLY A 415 5.99 -21.63 -37.32
N ASN A 416 5.68 -20.62 -38.13
CA ASN A 416 5.04 -20.70 -39.44
C ASN A 416 5.99 -20.37 -40.62
N GLU A 417 7.31 -20.33 -40.38
CA GLU A 417 8.31 -20.25 -41.47
C GLU A 417 9.02 -21.59 -41.69
#